data_7c1d2edfa1130c46202e97f7ad7ddda7
#
_entry.id   7c1d2edfa1130c46202e97f7ad7ddda7
#
_cell.length_a   1.000
_cell.length_b   1.000
_cell.length_c   1.000
_cell.angle_alpha   90.00
_cell.angle_beta   90.00
_cell.angle_gamma   90.00
#
_symmetry.space_group_name_H-M   'P 1'
#
loop_
_entity.id
_entity.type
_entity.pdbx_description
1 polymer ?
#
loop_
_entity_poly.entity_id
_entity_poly.type
_entity_poly.pdbx_seq_one_letter_code
_entity_poly.pdbx_strand_id
1 'polypeptide(L)' 'KKSNYNKIRLGVDKNNPQSYGFWKKNGFLPVDTQKYIIMERNL' A
#
# COMPACT_ATOMS: atom_id res chain seq x y z
N LYS A 1 -12.69 19.87 0.60
CA LYS A 1 -12.41 19.46 0.92
C LYS A 1 -11.65 19.30 1.63
N LYS A 2 -11.67 19.32 1.74
CA LYS A 2 -10.87 19.30 2.48
C LYS A 2 -10.25 18.23 3.04
N SER A 3 -9.98 17.46 2.48
CA SER A 3 -9.36 16.28 3.00
C SER A 3 -7.93 16.54 3.40
N ASN A 4 -7.54 16.02 4.56
CA ASN A 4 -6.17 16.17 5.02
C ASN A 4 -5.31 15.00 4.60
N TYR A 5 -5.84 14.10 3.82
CA TYR A 5 -5.12 12.90 3.42
C TYR A 5 -4.25 13.20 2.22
N ASN A 6 -2.96 12.96 2.39
CA ASN A 6 -2.00 13.09 1.31
C ASN A 6 -1.48 11.74 0.85
N LYS A 7 -2.13 10.66 1.31
CA LYS A 7 -1.68 9.31 1.01
C LYS A 7 -2.84 8.40 0.72
N ILE A 8 -2.57 7.40 -0.09
CA ILE A 8 -3.48 6.28 -0.31
C ILE A 8 -2.90 5.08 0.39
N ARG A 9 -3.71 4.40 1.18
CA ARG A 9 -3.29 3.20 1.92
C ARG A 9 -4.11 2.02 1.45
N LEU A 10 -3.45 0.88 1.29
CA LEU A 10 -4.14 -0.34 0.92
C LEU A 10 -3.48 -1.52 1.60
N GLY A 11 -4.20 -2.65 1.65
CA GLY A 11 -3.68 -3.87 2.23
C GLY A 11 -3.50 -4.92 1.16
N VAL A 12 -2.39 -5.62 1.20
CA VAL A 12 -2.09 -6.70 0.27
C VAL A 12 -1.99 -8.00 1.06
N ASP A 13 -2.66 -9.04 0.55
CA ASP A 13 -2.62 -10.35 1.17
C ASP A 13 -1.22 -10.93 1.02
N LYS A 14 -0.65 -11.38 2.13
CA LYS A 14 0.69 -11.98 2.11
C LYS A 14 0.74 -13.24 1.26
N ASN A 15 -0.39 -13.90 1.09
CA ASN A 15 -0.47 -15.11 0.29
C ASN A 15 -0.58 -14.81 -1.20
N ASN A 16 -0.60 -13.54 -1.56
CA ASN A 16 -0.71 -13.14 -2.96
C ASN A 16 0.37 -12.11 -3.30
N PRO A 17 1.61 -12.57 -3.41
CA PRO A 17 2.74 -11.67 -3.66
C PRO A 17 2.70 -10.96 -5.01
N GLN A 18 1.88 -11.43 -5.91
CA GLN A 18 1.75 -10.78 -7.22
C GLN A 18 1.24 -9.36 -7.07
N SER A 19 0.26 -9.18 -6.18
CA SER A 19 -0.30 -7.85 -5.95
C SER A 19 0.73 -6.91 -5.34
N TYR A 20 1.59 -7.45 -4.50
CA TYR A 20 2.63 -6.64 -3.89
C TYR A 20 3.53 -6.00 -4.95
N GLY A 21 3.97 -6.79 -5.90
CA GLY A 21 4.82 -6.27 -6.98
C GLY A 21 4.12 -5.23 -7.82
N PHE A 22 2.85 -5.47 -8.09
CA PHE A 22 2.05 -4.52 -8.86
C PHE A 22 1.97 -3.17 -8.17
N TRP A 23 1.64 -3.18 -6.89
CA TRP A 23 1.48 -1.92 -6.16
C TRP A 23 2.80 -1.21 -5.96
N LYS A 24 3.86 -1.97 -5.71
CA LYS A 24 5.18 -1.37 -5.55
C LYS A 24 5.61 -0.67 -6.84
N LYS A 25 5.27 -1.26 -7.96
CA LYS A 25 5.60 -0.65 -9.26
C LYS A 25 4.83 0.65 -9.46
N ASN A 26 3.69 0.78 -8.80
CA ASN A 26 2.89 1.99 -8.90
C ASN A 26 3.27 3.05 -7.88
N GLY A 27 4.36 2.85 -7.16
CA GLY A 27 4.85 3.86 -6.24
C GLY A 27 4.45 3.63 -4.80
N PHE A 28 3.79 2.52 -4.49
CA PHE A 28 3.42 2.19 -3.12
C PHE A 28 4.60 1.57 -2.40
N LEU A 29 4.74 1.90 -1.13
CA LEU A 29 5.80 1.35 -0.30
C LEU A 29 5.20 0.64 0.90
N PRO A 30 5.76 -0.51 1.30
CA PRO A 30 5.24 -1.24 2.46
C PRO A 30 5.59 -0.51 3.74
N VAL A 31 4.60 -0.35 4.61
CA VAL A 31 4.79 0.34 5.88
C VAL A 31 4.49 -0.58 7.06
N ASP A 32 3.79 -1.68 6.83
CA ASP A 32 3.47 -2.63 7.88
C ASP A 32 3.29 -3.99 7.22
N THR A 33 3.89 -5.02 7.81
CA THR A 33 3.84 -6.36 7.22
C THR A 33 3.49 -7.43 8.25
N GLN A 34 2.82 -7.06 9.35
CA GLN A 34 2.50 -8.02 10.37
C GLN A 34 1.40 -8.99 9.94
N LYS A 35 0.22 -8.47 9.72
CA LYS A 35 -0.92 -9.29 9.34
C LYS A 35 -1.13 -9.26 7.84
N TYR A 36 -1.15 -8.07 7.30
CA TYR A 36 -1.20 -7.84 5.86
C TYR A 36 -0.04 -6.93 5.49
N ILE A 37 0.29 -6.91 4.24
CA ILE A 37 1.28 -5.96 3.76
C ILE A 37 0.53 -4.65 3.51
N ILE A 38 0.66 -3.72 4.43
CA ILE A 38 0.02 -2.42 4.29
C ILE A 38 0.94 -1.53 3.49
N MET A 39 0.44 -1.00 2.41
CA MET A 39 1.24 -0.16 1.53
C MET A 39 0.62 1.22 1.43
N GLU A 40 1.47 2.22 1.29
CA GLU A 40 1.06 3.61 1.18
C GLU A 40 1.75 4.28 0.01
N ARG A 41 1.08 5.25 -0.54
CA ARG A 41 1.63 6.08 -1.59
C ARG A 41 1.25 7.52 -1.35
N ASN A 42 2.22 8.41 -1.44
CA ASN A 42 1.94 9.85 -1.35
C ASN A 42 1.27 10.33 -2.61
N LEU A 43 0.31 11.19 -2.44
CA LEU A 43 -0.39 11.80 -3.56
C LEU A 43 0.36 12.96 -4.17
#